data_8f3f965ec8f0b2f09b742b1383c7f780
#
_entry.id   8f3f965ec8f0b2f09b742b1383c7f780
#
_cell.length_a   1.000
_cell.length_b   1.000
_cell.length_c   1.000
_cell.angle_alpha   90.00
_cell.angle_beta   90.00
_cell.angle_gamma   90.00
#
_symmetry.space_group_name_H-M   'P 1'
#
loop_
_entity.id
_entity.type
_entity.pdbx_description
1 polymer ?
#
loop_
_entity_poly.entity_id
_entity_poly.type
_entity_poly.pdbx_seq_one_letter_code
_entity_poly.pdbx_strand_id
1 'polypeptide(L)'
;MKKSTFLLCIILLSSSISGCTGEIDEATGEDENGDAIIVMAKVMYSDARLDVSHGEENYEILLRLNHTAAPNHADNFRSHILQGNYNGVDFHRIIDDFMIQGGDFENGDGSGGFAANWYGWCNGVSIPIGECSEEDYAVPDEVESGLSHFSCTISMAHAGPNTGGSQFFLVPGDVSHLHWLDGVHTVFGDVVGGCDHVTTLSGTETNNDRPIVPVTISSAEVSEVYIEQVETRVGVGADLRFVDLSYANMSNLNLTGANLKAANLNYTMLQGTVLRYADLRYTWLNGADLTSADLRRASLHVAWLNGANLTGSNLNGAYLPGANLHDANLSGAEMIYSYLRYATLHDA
;
A
#
# COMPACT_ATOMS: atom_id res chain seq x y z
N MET A 1 -25.84 15.27 27.67
CA MET A 1 -25.51 13.99 26.99
C MET A 1 -26.26 13.98 25.65
N LYS A 2 -25.64 14.45 24.57
CA LYS A 2 -26.16 14.34 23.20
C LYS A 2 -25.68 13.00 22.66
N LYS A 3 -26.61 12.14 22.29
CA LYS A 3 -26.31 10.91 21.58
C LYS A 3 -25.93 11.29 20.16
N SER A 4 -24.66 11.06 19.78
CA SER A 4 -24.21 11.11 18.40
C SER A 4 -24.86 9.95 17.64
N THR A 5 -25.70 10.25 16.68
CA THR A 5 -26.27 9.26 15.78
C THR A 5 -25.33 9.20 14.58
N PHE A 6 -24.43 8.22 14.55
CA PHE A 6 -23.64 7.92 13.38
C PHE A 6 -24.57 7.41 12.27
N LEU A 7 -24.67 8.12 11.17
CA LEU A 7 -25.33 7.62 9.96
C LEU A 7 -24.29 6.84 9.15
N LEU A 8 -24.30 5.52 9.34
CA LEU A 8 -23.46 4.58 8.63
C LEU A 8 -24.09 4.33 7.26
N CYS A 9 -23.55 4.88 6.18
CA CYS A 9 -23.91 4.46 4.81
C CYS A 9 -23.25 3.13 4.51
N ILE A 10 -23.87 2.01 4.88
CA ILE A 10 -23.44 0.68 4.49
C ILE A 10 -23.90 0.43 3.07
N ILE A 11 -22.97 0.36 2.10
CA ILE A 11 -23.27 -0.12 0.75
C ILE A 11 -23.30 -1.65 0.79
N LEU A 12 -24.47 -2.22 1.07
CA LEU A 12 -24.73 -3.62 0.80
C LEU A 12 -25.01 -3.82 -0.69
N LEU A 13 -24.28 -4.74 -1.30
CA LEU A 13 -24.52 -5.25 -2.65
C LEU A 13 -25.91 -5.93 -2.69
N SER A 14 -26.96 -5.19 -2.98
CA SER A 14 -28.16 -5.61 -3.71
C SER A 14 -29.22 -4.52 -3.68
N SER A 15 -29.69 -4.12 -4.86
CA SER A 15 -30.95 -3.43 -5.20
C SER A 15 -31.48 -2.35 -4.23
N SER A 16 -31.46 -1.12 -4.75
CA SER A 16 -32.31 0.03 -4.37
C SER A 16 -32.16 0.53 -2.90
N ILE A 17 -31.26 1.50 -2.71
CA ILE A 17 -31.40 2.45 -1.60
C ILE A 17 -31.46 3.86 -2.18
N SER A 18 -32.67 4.43 -2.18
CA SER A 18 -32.91 5.86 -2.27
C SER A 18 -32.64 6.45 -0.88
N GLY A 19 -31.71 7.42 -0.80
CA GLY A 19 -31.64 8.27 0.39
C GLY A 19 -30.26 8.49 0.98
N CYS A 20 -29.36 9.13 0.24
CA CYS A 20 -28.36 10.03 0.81
C CYS A 20 -28.40 11.29 -0.04
N THR A 21 -29.35 12.21 0.27
CA THR A 21 -29.41 13.54 -0.32
C THR A 21 -29.10 14.54 0.78
N GLY A 22 -27.85 14.58 1.21
CA GLY A 22 -27.29 15.71 1.95
C GLY A 22 -26.49 16.58 0.99
N GLU A 23 -26.65 17.90 1.03
CA GLU A 23 -25.75 18.81 0.35
C GLU A 23 -24.36 18.71 0.99
N ILE A 24 -23.32 18.54 0.15
CA ILE A 24 -21.93 18.44 0.61
C ILE A 24 -21.33 19.86 0.53
N ASP A 25 -20.66 20.30 1.59
CA ASP A 25 -19.85 21.52 1.53
C ASP A 25 -18.65 21.26 0.60
N GLU A 26 -18.72 21.81 -0.61
CA GLU A 26 -17.67 21.67 -1.64
C GLU A 26 -16.29 22.19 -1.21
N ALA A 27 -16.22 22.98 -0.13
CA ALA A 27 -14.98 23.62 0.32
C ALA A 27 -14.16 22.75 1.29
N THR A 28 -14.79 21.90 2.09
CA THR A 28 -14.11 21.21 3.21
C THR A 28 -14.06 19.68 3.06
N GLY A 29 -14.86 19.10 2.20
CA GLY A 29 -15.01 17.63 2.13
C GLY A 29 -15.76 17.07 3.35
N GLU A 30 -16.64 17.89 3.93
CA GLU A 30 -17.52 17.56 5.04
C GLU A 30 -18.96 17.54 4.53
N ASP A 31 -19.84 16.80 5.21
CA ASP A 31 -21.27 16.81 4.91
C ASP A 31 -21.92 18.12 5.41
N GLU A 32 -23.22 18.28 5.20
CA GLU A 32 -24.01 19.43 5.64
C GLU A 32 -23.98 19.71 7.15
N ASN A 33 -23.48 18.76 7.94
CA ASN A 33 -23.34 18.87 9.40
C ASN A 33 -21.90 19.17 9.83
N GLY A 34 -20.95 19.26 8.91
CA GLY A 34 -19.51 19.43 9.19
C GLY A 34 -18.82 18.11 9.56
N ASP A 35 -19.44 16.96 9.27
CA ASP A 35 -18.83 15.66 9.51
C ASP A 35 -17.97 15.23 8.31
N ALA A 36 -16.82 14.58 8.57
CA ALA A 36 -15.95 14.06 7.53
C ALA A 36 -16.66 13.00 6.69
N ILE A 37 -16.49 13.09 5.37
CA ILE A 37 -17.02 12.07 4.45
C ILE A 37 -16.18 10.81 4.57
N ILE A 38 -16.82 9.70 4.91
CA ILE A 38 -16.19 8.40 5.08
C ILE A 38 -16.65 7.47 3.96
N VAL A 39 -15.69 6.81 3.32
CA VAL A 39 -15.95 5.71 2.38
C VAL A 39 -15.30 4.43 2.91
N MET A 40 -15.86 3.28 2.52
CA MET A 40 -15.29 1.99 2.86
C MET A 40 -14.28 1.59 1.78
N ALA A 41 -13.01 1.61 2.13
CA ALA A 41 -11.94 1.10 1.30
C ALA A 41 -11.72 -0.40 1.57
N LYS A 42 -11.30 -1.12 0.53
CA LYS A 42 -10.90 -2.52 0.66
C LYS A 42 -9.39 -2.60 0.77
N VAL A 43 -8.91 -3.29 1.78
CA VAL A 43 -7.49 -3.57 1.96
C VAL A 43 -7.29 -5.06 2.10
N MET A 44 -6.33 -5.62 1.37
CA MET A 44 -5.98 -7.03 1.45
C MET A 44 -4.87 -7.22 2.47
N TYR A 45 -5.12 -8.08 3.45
CA TYR A 45 -4.19 -8.44 4.50
C TYR A 45 -3.97 -9.94 4.59
N SER A 46 -2.85 -10.34 5.18
CA SER A 46 -2.68 -11.63 5.86
C SER A 46 -2.02 -11.38 7.20
N ASP A 47 -2.41 -12.13 8.21
CA ASP A 47 -1.80 -12.06 9.53
C ASP A 47 -0.74 -13.15 9.67
N ALA A 48 0.43 -12.81 10.20
CA ALA A 48 1.50 -13.75 10.48
C ALA A 48 1.86 -13.74 11.96
N ARG A 49 2.31 -14.89 12.47
CA ARG A 49 2.81 -15.06 13.83
C ARG A 49 4.23 -15.57 13.79
N LEU A 50 5.12 -14.92 14.53
CA LEU A 50 6.47 -15.36 14.80
C LEU A 50 6.58 -15.72 16.27
N ASP A 51 6.90 -16.96 16.57
CA ASP A 51 7.32 -17.39 17.90
C ASP A 51 8.83 -17.24 17.98
N VAL A 52 9.32 -16.41 18.89
CA VAL A 52 10.74 -16.06 19.01
C VAL A 52 11.27 -16.52 20.36
N SER A 53 12.40 -17.21 20.36
CA SER A 53 13.11 -17.63 21.59
C SER A 53 14.36 -16.79 21.80
N HIS A 54 14.64 -16.42 23.06
CA HIS A 54 15.87 -15.77 23.50
C HIS A 54 16.27 -16.29 24.89
N GLY A 55 17.32 -17.07 24.95
CA GLY A 55 17.68 -17.81 26.17
C GLY A 55 16.57 -18.78 26.58
N GLU A 56 16.04 -18.61 27.82
CA GLU A 56 14.91 -19.41 28.34
C GLU A 56 13.53 -18.76 28.09
N GLU A 57 13.51 -17.55 27.55
CA GLU A 57 12.28 -16.77 27.31
C GLU A 57 11.73 -17.01 25.90
N ASN A 58 10.40 -16.90 25.77
CA ASN A 58 9.69 -16.99 24.51
C ASN A 58 8.80 -15.77 24.34
N TYR A 59 8.77 -15.26 23.12
CA TYR A 59 8.06 -14.05 22.70
C TYR A 59 7.17 -14.37 21.51
N GLU A 60 5.98 -13.81 21.47
CA GLU A 60 5.08 -13.88 20.32
C GLU A 60 5.04 -12.51 19.67
N ILE A 61 5.24 -12.47 18.36
CA ILE A 61 5.13 -11.26 17.54
C ILE A 61 4.04 -11.51 16.48
N LEU A 62 3.01 -10.69 16.48
CA LEU A 62 1.92 -10.76 15.51
C LEU A 62 2.07 -9.65 14.48
N LEU A 63 2.09 -10.02 13.22
CA LEU A 63 2.28 -9.13 12.09
C LEU A 63 0.99 -9.07 11.27
N ARG A 64 0.69 -7.93 10.69
CA ARG A 64 -0.32 -7.75 9.63
C ARG A 64 0.36 -7.27 8.37
N LEU A 65 0.37 -8.10 7.34
CA LEU A 65 1.01 -7.84 6.05
C LEU A 65 0.01 -7.17 5.11
N ASN A 66 0.39 -6.06 4.51
CA ASN A 66 -0.48 -5.25 3.66
C ASN A 66 -0.25 -5.58 2.17
N HIS A 67 -1.04 -6.49 1.62
CA HIS A 67 -0.98 -6.90 0.21
C HIS A 67 -1.57 -5.85 -0.76
N THR A 68 -2.22 -4.81 -0.26
CA THR A 68 -2.68 -3.70 -1.10
C THR A 68 -1.58 -2.68 -1.32
N ALA A 69 -0.86 -2.31 -0.26
CA ALA A 69 0.16 -1.26 -0.33
C ALA A 69 1.51 -1.77 -0.85
N ALA A 70 1.91 -2.99 -0.48
CA ALA A 70 3.18 -3.60 -0.89
C ALA A 70 2.98 -5.09 -1.27
N PRO A 71 2.29 -5.36 -2.40
CA PRO A 71 1.85 -6.71 -2.75
C PRO A 71 3.00 -7.70 -2.93
N ASN A 72 4.10 -7.32 -3.56
CA ASN A 72 5.22 -8.23 -3.81
C ASN A 72 5.96 -8.57 -2.51
N HIS A 73 6.19 -7.59 -1.64
CA HIS A 73 6.89 -7.82 -0.37
C HIS A 73 6.04 -8.62 0.62
N ALA A 74 4.74 -8.32 0.72
CA ALA A 74 3.82 -9.08 1.56
C ALA A 74 3.67 -10.53 1.08
N ASP A 75 3.57 -10.76 -0.26
CA ASP A 75 3.54 -12.10 -0.84
C ASP A 75 4.86 -12.85 -0.64
N ASN A 76 5.98 -12.19 -0.84
CA ASN A 76 7.31 -12.77 -0.65
C ASN A 76 7.52 -13.25 0.80
N PHE A 77 7.22 -12.38 1.78
CA PHE A 77 7.34 -12.73 3.20
C PHE A 77 6.39 -13.88 3.57
N ARG A 78 5.13 -13.82 3.12
CA ARG A 78 4.14 -14.90 3.30
C ARG A 78 4.63 -16.22 2.68
N SER A 79 5.19 -16.17 1.49
CA SER A 79 5.70 -17.35 0.78
C SER A 79 6.87 -18.00 1.51
N HIS A 80 7.81 -17.23 2.07
CA HIS A 80 8.89 -17.76 2.91
C HIS A 80 8.36 -18.46 4.16
N ILE A 81 7.32 -17.93 4.82
CA ILE A 81 6.67 -18.61 5.95
C ILE A 81 6.07 -19.95 5.51
N LEU A 82 5.31 -19.96 4.41
CA LEU A 82 4.68 -21.18 3.89
C LEU A 82 5.69 -22.27 3.47
N GLN A 83 6.87 -21.84 3.00
CA GLN A 83 7.99 -22.73 2.67
C GLN A 83 8.77 -23.18 3.92
N GLY A 84 8.50 -22.59 5.08
CA GLY A 84 9.20 -22.89 6.34
C GLY A 84 10.59 -22.29 6.46
N ASN A 85 10.97 -21.39 5.56
CA ASN A 85 12.31 -20.80 5.47
C ASN A 85 12.69 -19.95 6.70
N TYR A 86 11.73 -19.45 7.48
CA TYR A 86 12.03 -18.67 8.68
C TYR A 86 12.12 -19.48 9.96
N ASN A 87 11.77 -20.77 9.94
CA ASN A 87 11.86 -21.62 11.13
C ASN A 87 13.32 -21.92 11.48
N GLY A 88 13.71 -21.57 12.70
CA GLY A 88 15.07 -21.75 13.21
C GLY A 88 16.04 -20.65 12.77
N VAL A 89 15.57 -19.56 12.20
CA VAL A 89 16.40 -18.45 11.69
C VAL A 89 16.59 -17.38 12.75
N ASP A 90 17.83 -16.90 12.91
CA ASP A 90 18.18 -15.88 13.88
C ASP A 90 17.90 -14.45 13.39
N PHE A 91 17.58 -13.55 14.33
CA PHE A 91 17.81 -12.13 14.15
C PHE A 91 19.32 -11.88 14.28
N HIS A 92 20.00 -11.87 13.15
CA HIS A 92 21.46 -11.82 13.08
C HIS A 92 22.05 -10.44 13.35
N ARG A 93 21.23 -9.38 13.33
CA ARG A 93 21.63 -7.99 13.59
C ARG A 93 20.56 -7.28 14.41
N ILE A 94 20.96 -6.77 15.57
CA ILE A 94 20.11 -6.02 16.50
C ILE A 94 20.82 -4.72 16.85
N ILE A 95 20.12 -3.60 16.68
CA ILE A 95 20.59 -2.27 17.08
C ILE A 95 19.51 -1.64 17.95
N ASP A 96 19.84 -1.37 19.19
CA ASP A 96 18.98 -0.69 20.15
C ASP A 96 18.53 0.68 19.61
N ASP A 97 17.32 1.12 19.94
CA ASP A 97 16.70 2.35 19.43
C ASP A 97 16.63 2.44 17.90
N PHE A 98 16.76 1.31 17.17
CA PHE A 98 16.68 1.32 15.71
C PHE A 98 15.88 0.14 15.15
N MET A 99 16.40 -1.11 15.17
CA MET A 99 15.71 -2.24 14.55
C MET A 99 16.27 -3.60 14.99
N ILE A 100 15.47 -4.65 14.79
CA ILE A 100 15.93 -6.04 14.82
C ILE A 100 15.79 -6.64 13.41
N GLN A 101 16.89 -7.14 12.84
CA GLN A 101 16.97 -7.66 11.46
C GLN A 101 17.23 -9.16 11.47
N GLY A 102 16.40 -9.89 10.69
CA GLY A 102 16.50 -11.34 10.54
C GLY A 102 16.13 -11.77 9.12
N GLY A 103 15.82 -13.08 8.98
CA GLY A 103 15.33 -13.64 7.73
C GLY A 103 16.40 -14.15 6.75
N ASP A 104 17.68 -14.16 7.14
CA ASP A 104 18.74 -14.84 6.38
C ASP A 104 18.69 -16.34 6.68
N PHE A 105 17.89 -17.08 5.90
CA PHE A 105 17.69 -18.51 6.08
C PHE A 105 18.82 -19.38 5.48
N GLU A 106 19.70 -18.79 4.67
CA GLU A 106 20.82 -19.50 4.04
C GLU A 106 22.06 -19.52 4.92
N ASN A 107 22.54 -18.33 5.31
CA ASN A 107 23.83 -18.16 5.95
C ASN A 107 23.72 -17.76 7.44
N GLY A 108 22.62 -17.10 7.82
CA GLY A 108 22.35 -16.65 9.19
C GLY A 108 23.29 -15.54 9.67
N ASP A 109 24.00 -14.87 8.78
CA ASP A 109 24.96 -13.80 9.09
C ASP A 109 24.66 -12.46 8.40
N GLY A 110 23.58 -12.42 7.62
CA GLY A 110 23.13 -11.26 6.86
C GLY A 110 23.67 -11.21 5.42
N SER A 111 24.42 -12.21 4.98
CA SER A 111 24.99 -12.25 3.63
C SER A 111 24.13 -13.03 2.61
N GLY A 112 23.12 -13.79 3.07
CA GLY A 112 22.28 -14.65 2.24
C GLY A 112 20.82 -14.21 2.18
N GLY A 113 20.00 -15.09 1.59
CA GLY A 113 18.55 -14.90 1.46
C GLY A 113 18.12 -14.26 0.15
N PHE A 114 17.29 -14.98 -0.61
CA PHE A 114 16.74 -14.59 -1.90
C PHE A 114 15.21 -14.52 -1.84
N ALA A 115 14.55 -13.99 -2.88
CA ALA A 115 13.09 -13.91 -2.94
C ALA A 115 12.44 -15.29 -3.14
N ALA A 116 11.33 -15.55 -2.48
CA ALA A 116 10.63 -16.84 -2.49
C ALA A 116 10.08 -17.22 -3.88
N ASN A 117 9.80 -16.23 -4.71
CA ASN A 117 9.23 -16.39 -6.04
C ASN A 117 9.91 -15.45 -7.04
N TRP A 118 9.63 -15.67 -8.34
CA TRP A 118 10.06 -14.76 -9.39
C TRP A 118 9.19 -13.51 -9.47
N TYR A 119 9.75 -12.33 -9.16
CA TYR A 119 9.09 -11.02 -9.25
C TYR A 119 9.59 -10.15 -10.41
N GLY A 120 10.29 -10.73 -11.39
CA GLY A 120 10.82 -10.02 -12.56
C GLY A 120 12.20 -9.40 -12.36
N TRP A 121 12.87 -9.67 -11.24
CA TRP A 121 14.15 -9.06 -10.87
C TRP A 121 15.17 -10.10 -10.42
N CYS A 122 16.43 -9.89 -10.80
CA CYS A 122 17.58 -10.72 -10.49
C CYS A 122 18.71 -9.82 -10.00
N ASN A 123 19.11 -9.91 -8.74
CA ASN A 123 20.17 -9.07 -8.16
C ASN A 123 20.04 -7.57 -8.54
N GLY A 124 18.83 -7.00 -8.43
CA GLY A 124 18.57 -5.59 -8.71
C GLY A 124 18.40 -5.23 -10.20
N VAL A 125 18.38 -6.20 -11.10
CA VAL A 125 18.18 -6.00 -12.54
C VAL A 125 16.91 -6.68 -13.01
N SER A 126 16.04 -5.95 -13.72
CA SER A 126 14.84 -6.53 -14.35
C SER A 126 15.24 -7.34 -15.58
N ILE A 127 14.95 -8.65 -15.55
CA ILE A 127 15.25 -9.58 -16.67
C ILE A 127 14.08 -10.57 -16.86
N PRO A 128 13.96 -11.24 -18.02
CA PRO A 128 12.94 -12.27 -18.26
C PRO A 128 13.12 -13.49 -17.35
N ILE A 129 12.00 -14.17 -17.05
CA ILE A 129 12.00 -15.47 -16.34
C ILE A 129 12.88 -16.48 -17.11
N GLY A 130 13.66 -17.26 -16.38
CA GLY A 130 14.56 -18.28 -16.92
C GLY A 130 15.97 -17.79 -17.27
N GLU A 131 16.26 -16.51 -17.12
CA GLU A 131 17.60 -15.93 -17.25
C GLU A 131 18.28 -15.67 -15.89
N CYS A 132 17.63 -16.03 -14.78
CA CYS A 132 18.09 -15.86 -13.41
C CYS A 132 18.06 -17.20 -12.68
N SER A 133 19.05 -17.46 -11.81
CA SER A 133 18.96 -18.58 -10.88
C SER A 133 18.08 -18.23 -9.68
N GLU A 134 17.45 -19.19 -9.05
CA GLU A 134 16.54 -18.97 -7.91
C GLU A 134 17.24 -18.26 -6.73
N GLU A 135 18.51 -18.55 -6.52
CA GLU A 135 19.37 -17.94 -5.48
C GLU A 135 19.64 -16.45 -5.70
N ASP A 136 19.34 -15.94 -6.91
CA ASP A 136 19.49 -14.54 -7.29
C ASP A 136 18.16 -13.79 -7.44
N TYR A 137 17.02 -14.45 -7.14
CA TYR A 137 15.70 -13.82 -7.21
C TYR A 137 15.60 -12.66 -6.23
N ALA A 138 15.06 -11.54 -6.71
CA ALA A 138 14.89 -10.33 -5.92
C ALA A 138 13.48 -9.76 -6.05
N VAL A 139 13.03 -9.08 -4.98
CA VAL A 139 11.78 -8.33 -4.95
C VAL A 139 12.08 -6.88 -5.33
N PRO A 140 11.37 -6.30 -6.31
CA PRO A 140 11.51 -4.88 -6.63
C PRO A 140 10.98 -4.00 -5.51
N ASP A 141 11.61 -2.85 -5.29
CA ASP A 141 11.20 -1.91 -4.27
C ASP A 141 9.77 -1.39 -4.50
N GLU A 142 8.97 -1.35 -3.44
CA GLU A 142 7.62 -0.78 -3.39
C GLU A 142 7.60 0.42 -2.43
N VAL A 143 8.65 1.25 -2.44
CA VAL A 143 8.88 2.37 -1.51
C VAL A 143 7.85 3.50 -1.62
N GLU A 144 7.04 3.49 -2.65
CA GLU A 144 5.94 4.42 -2.83
C GLU A 144 4.60 3.89 -2.28
N SER A 145 4.64 2.83 -1.48
CA SER A 145 3.48 2.16 -0.87
C SER A 145 2.58 3.09 -0.01
N GLY A 146 3.08 4.25 0.36
CA GLY A 146 2.40 5.15 1.29
C GLY A 146 2.62 4.80 2.75
N LEU A 147 3.24 3.66 3.02
CA LEU A 147 3.65 3.25 4.35
C LEU A 147 5.00 3.90 4.71
N SER A 148 5.22 4.15 5.99
CA SER A 148 6.42 4.81 6.52
C SER A 148 6.95 4.06 7.74
N HIS A 149 8.25 4.23 8.02
CA HIS A 149 8.96 3.54 9.10
C HIS A 149 8.66 4.15 10.48
N PHE A 150 7.43 3.99 10.94
CA PHE A 150 7.07 4.29 12.33
C PHE A 150 7.41 3.13 13.26
N SER A 151 7.25 3.34 14.56
CA SER A 151 7.28 2.26 15.55
C SER A 151 6.34 1.13 15.16
N CYS A 152 6.73 -0.10 15.48
CA CYS A 152 5.92 -1.30 15.23
C CYS A 152 5.63 -1.58 13.76
N THR A 153 6.56 -1.28 12.85
CA THR A 153 6.44 -1.66 11.42
C THR A 153 7.39 -2.78 11.05
N ILE A 154 7.05 -3.51 9.99
CA ILE A 154 7.93 -4.47 9.33
C ILE A 154 8.35 -3.92 7.96
N SER A 155 9.65 -4.00 7.65
CA SER A 155 10.23 -3.50 6.42
C SER A 155 11.23 -4.47 5.82
N MET A 156 11.42 -4.41 4.50
CA MET A 156 12.37 -5.25 3.76
C MET A 156 13.79 -4.70 3.88
N ALA A 157 14.71 -5.59 4.28
CA ALA A 157 16.13 -5.31 4.18
C ALA A 157 16.65 -5.65 2.78
N HIS A 158 17.57 -4.83 2.25
CA HIS A 158 18.16 -5.02 0.94
C HIS A 158 19.58 -4.45 0.85
N ALA A 159 20.38 -4.91 -0.11
CA ALA A 159 21.77 -4.46 -0.35
C ALA A 159 21.86 -3.33 -1.40
N GLY A 160 20.74 -2.78 -1.82
CA GLY A 160 20.61 -1.71 -2.84
C GLY A 160 19.24 -1.76 -3.49
N PRO A 161 18.91 -0.82 -4.38
CA PRO A 161 17.60 -0.76 -5.02
C PRO A 161 17.20 -2.06 -5.72
N ASN A 162 15.98 -2.55 -5.48
CA ASN A 162 15.40 -3.75 -6.10
C ASN A 162 16.19 -5.05 -5.82
N THR A 163 16.88 -5.13 -4.68
CA THR A 163 17.60 -6.34 -4.24
C THR A 163 16.97 -6.97 -2.98
N GLY A 164 15.70 -6.71 -2.72
CA GLY A 164 14.98 -7.36 -1.62
C GLY A 164 14.98 -8.88 -1.78
N GLY A 165 15.38 -9.60 -0.74
CA GLY A 165 15.38 -11.07 -0.69
C GLY A 165 14.42 -11.58 0.38
N SER A 166 14.93 -12.40 1.30
CA SER A 166 14.18 -12.90 2.44
C SER A 166 14.36 -12.06 3.71
N GLN A 167 15.38 -11.21 3.77
CA GLN A 167 15.72 -10.49 4.99
C GLN A 167 14.77 -9.32 5.25
N PHE A 168 14.36 -9.17 6.49
CA PHE A 168 13.45 -8.11 6.94
C PHE A 168 13.95 -7.54 8.27
N PHE A 169 13.39 -6.39 8.65
CA PHE A 169 13.60 -5.84 9.99
C PHE A 169 12.28 -5.35 10.60
N LEU A 170 12.24 -5.38 11.93
CA LEU A 170 11.14 -4.87 12.75
C LEU A 170 11.61 -3.61 13.46
N VAL A 171 10.77 -2.59 13.48
CA VAL A 171 11.01 -1.32 14.19
C VAL A 171 10.44 -1.43 15.60
N PRO A 172 11.26 -1.20 16.68
CA PRO A 172 10.78 -1.24 18.06
C PRO A 172 9.70 -0.20 18.36
N GLY A 173 8.91 -0.44 19.42
CA GLY A 173 7.79 0.39 19.81
C GLY A 173 8.16 1.76 20.41
N ASP A 174 9.37 1.92 20.91
CA ASP A 174 9.91 3.17 21.47
C ASP A 174 10.63 4.05 20.44
N VAL A 175 10.82 3.55 19.21
CA VAL A 175 11.35 4.33 18.08
C VAL A 175 10.22 5.13 17.45
N SER A 176 10.38 6.44 17.27
CA SER A 176 9.31 7.30 16.76
C SER A 176 9.10 7.17 15.25
N HIS A 177 10.06 7.60 14.44
CA HIS A 177 9.98 7.59 12.97
C HIS A 177 11.38 7.59 12.36
N LEU A 178 11.66 6.56 11.58
CA LEU A 178 12.93 6.40 10.86
C LEU A 178 12.81 7.00 9.45
N HIS A 179 12.47 8.30 9.37
CA HIS A 179 12.14 9.01 8.12
C HIS A 179 13.21 8.93 7.03
N TRP A 180 14.47 8.68 7.38
CA TRP A 180 15.57 8.52 6.41
C TRP A 180 15.53 7.17 5.67
N LEU A 181 14.71 6.22 6.12
CA LEU A 181 14.46 4.94 5.44
C LEU A 181 13.27 5.03 4.47
N ASP A 182 12.40 6.04 4.65
CA ASP A 182 11.25 6.23 3.77
C ASP A 182 11.73 6.55 2.34
N GLY A 183 11.15 5.86 1.36
CA GLY A 183 11.60 5.96 -0.03
C GLY A 183 12.90 5.20 -0.35
N VAL A 184 13.49 4.49 0.63
CA VAL A 184 14.67 3.63 0.47
C VAL A 184 14.32 2.17 0.69
N HIS A 185 13.69 1.85 1.82
CA HIS A 185 13.24 0.50 2.14
C HIS A 185 11.72 0.40 2.06
N THR A 186 11.19 -0.76 1.69
CA THR A 186 9.74 -0.99 1.59
C THR A 186 9.17 -1.45 2.92
N VAL A 187 8.32 -0.62 3.53
CA VAL A 187 7.42 -1.05 4.60
C VAL A 187 6.28 -1.85 3.97
N PHE A 188 5.99 -3.04 4.48
CA PHE A 188 4.96 -3.92 3.93
C PHE A 188 3.96 -4.45 4.97
N GLY A 189 4.00 -3.92 6.19
CA GLY A 189 3.06 -4.27 7.24
C GLY A 189 3.40 -3.67 8.60
N ASP A 190 2.63 -4.10 9.59
CA ASP A 190 2.70 -3.62 10.96
C ASP A 190 2.82 -4.77 11.96
N VAL A 191 3.45 -4.52 13.11
CA VAL A 191 3.41 -5.38 14.30
C VAL A 191 2.14 -5.04 15.07
N VAL A 192 1.11 -5.86 14.93
CA VAL A 192 -0.21 -5.64 15.54
C VAL A 192 -0.36 -6.25 16.93
N GLY A 193 0.61 -7.05 17.35
CA GLY A 193 0.73 -7.61 18.70
C GLY A 193 2.18 -7.95 19.04
N GLY A 194 2.59 -7.78 20.30
CA GLY A 194 3.96 -8.05 20.76
C GLY A 194 5.00 -7.02 20.29
N CYS A 195 4.60 -5.78 20.02
CA CYS A 195 5.56 -4.72 19.70
C CYS A 195 6.46 -4.36 20.90
N ASP A 196 5.97 -4.52 22.13
CA ASP A 196 6.74 -4.45 23.35
C ASP A 196 7.79 -5.59 23.46
N HIS A 197 7.49 -6.75 22.88
CA HIS A 197 8.48 -7.84 22.74
C HIS A 197 9.59 -7.46 21.76
N VAL A 198 9.25 -6.80 20.62
CA VAL A 198 10.25 -6.28 19.69
C VAL A 198 11.17 -5.27 20.38
N THR A 199 10.59 -4.36 21.19
CA THR A 199 11.35 -3.39 22.01
C THR A 199 12.25 -4.09 23.03
N THR A 200 11.75 -5.11 23.72
CA THR A 200 12.54 -5.90 24.67
C THR A 200 13.73 -6.59 23.98
N LEU A 201 13.48 -7.19 22.82
CA LEU A 201 14.50 -7.88 22.03
C LEU A 201 15.53 -6.92 21.44
N SER A 202 15.14 -5.67 21.09
CA SER A 202 16.08 -4.66 20.57
C SER A 202 17.12 -4.24 21.62
N GLY A 203 16.79 -4.28 22.92
CA GLY A 203 17.72 -4.03 24.02
C GLY A 203 18.64 -5.21 24.40
N THR A 204 18.65 -6.29 23.62
CA THR A 204 19.50 -7.47 23.85
C THR A 204 20.97 -7.11 23.73
N GLU A 205 21.82 -7.69 24.63
CA GLU A 205 23.26 -7.49 24.56
C GLU A 205 23.88 -8.04 23.27
N THR A 206 24.62 -7.19 22.56
CA THR A 206 25.19 -7.49 21.24
C THR A 206 26.71 -7.33 21.22
N ASN A 207 27.37 -8.04 20.32
CA ASN A 207 28.77 -7.83 19.94
C ASN A 207 28.84 -7.53 18.44
N ASN A 208 29.19 -6.29 18.05
CA ASN A 208 29.13 -5.79 16.67
C ASN A 208 27.74 -6.01 16.05
N ASP A 209 26.70 -5.54 16.72
CA ASP A 209 25.28 -5.65 16.36
C ASP A 209 24.73 -7.09 16.35
N ARG A 210 25.53 -8.13 16.56
CA ARG A 210 25.07 -9.51 16.64
C ARG A 210 24.71 -9.87 18.08
N PRO A 211 23.53 -10.45 18.36
CA PRO A 211 23.15 -10.90 19.71
C PRO A 211 24.18 -11.89 20.30
N ILE A 212 24.57 -11.67 21.55
CA ILE A 212 25.49 -12.60 22.28
C ILE A 212 24.74 -13.91 22.57
N VAL A 213 23.50 -13.81 23.02
CA VAL A 213 22.57 -14.94 23.11
C VAL A 213 21.67 -14.90 21.90
N PRO A 214 21.56 -15.98 21.12
CA PRO A 214 20.71 -15.96 19.89
C PRO A 214 19.29 -15.54 20.18
N VAL A 215 18.72 -14.75 19.27
CA VAL A 215 17.30 -14.40 19.18
C VAL A 215 16.77 -15.11 17.94
N THR A 216 16.05 -16.21 18.13
CA THR A 216 15.73 -17.15 17.05
C THR A 216 14.23 -17.22 16.80
N ILE A 217 13.80 -17.16 15.55
CA ILE A 217 12.43 -17.45 15.14
C ILE A 217 12.22 -18.97 15.25
N SER A 218 11.60 -19.43 16.33
CA SER A 218 11.40 -20.87 16.59
C SER A 218 10.37 -21.46 15.61
N SER A 219 9.34 -20.70 15.31
CA SER A 219 8.32 -21.03 14.30
C SER A 219 7.69 -19.78 13.71
N ALA A 220 7.23 -19.90 12.48
CA ALA A 220 6.46 -18.87 11.78
C ALA A 220 5.22 -19.48 11.14
N GLU A 221 4.06 -18.83 11.33
CA GLU A 221 2.78 -19.22 10.75
C GLU A 221 2.13 -18.02 10.06
N VAL A 222 1.31 -18.26 9.03
CA VAL A 222 0.61 -17.20 8.31
C VAL A 222 -0.78 -17.65 7.87
N SER A 223 -1.75 -16.71 7.92
CA SER A 223 -3.12 -16.92 7.47
C SER A 223 -3.23 -16.90 5.94
N GLU A 224 -4.41 -17.30 5.43
CA GLU A 224 -4.81 -16.94 4.07
C GLU A 224 -4.96 -15.43 3.94
N VAL A 225 -4.86 -14.93 2.70
CA VAL A 225 -5.14 -13.52 2.41
C VAL A 225 -6.65 -13.26 2.54
N TYR A 226 -7.01 -12.21 3.24
CA TYR A 226 -8.39 -11.78 3.43
C TYR A 226 -8.57 -10.30 3.08
N ILE A 227 -9.83 -9.90 2.83
CA ILE A 227 -10.18 -8.51 2.55
C ILE A 227 -10.84 -7.91 3.78
N GLU A 228 -10.28 -6.81 4.27
CA GLU A 228 -10.90 -5.99 5.30
C GLU A 228 -11.46 -4.70 4.67
N GLN A 229 -12.65 -4.30 5.12
CA GLN A 229 -13.21 -3.00 4.76
C GLN A 229 -12.83 -1.99 5.84
N VAL A 230 -12.06 -0.98 5.47
CA VAL A 230 -11.58 0.06 6.38
C VAL A 230 -12.28 1.39 6.09
N GLU A 231 -12.71 2.06 7.15
CA GLU A 231 -13.23 3.42 7.05
C GLU A 231 -12.11 4.36 6.58
N THR A 232 -12.31 4.99 5.44
CA THR A 232 -11.33 5.90 4.84
C THR A 232 -11.95 7.27 4.68
N ARG A 233 -11.29 8.27 5.27
CA ARG A 233 -11.69 9.67 5.12
C ARG A 233 -11.33 10.15 3.72
N VAL A 234 -12.32 10.67 3.00
CA VAL A 234 -12.15 11.30 1.68
C VAL A 234 -12.45 12.79 1.75
N GLY A 235 -11.81 13.58 0.90
CA GLY A 235 -12.04 15.01 0.85
C GLY A 235 -10.85 15.77 0.25
N VAL A 236 -10.84 17.08 0.44
CA VAL A 236 -9.78 17.96 -0.05
C VAL A 236 -8.43 17.57 0.55
N GLY A 237 -7.45 17.30 -0.32
CA GLY A 237 -6.08 16.95 0.09
C GLY A 237 -5.96 15.59 0.79
N ALA A 238 -6.97 14.73 0.75
CA ALA A 238 -6.91 13.40 1.37
C ALA A 238 -5.76 12.56 0.80
N ASP A 239 -5.10 11.79 1.65
CA ASP A 239 -4.12 10.81 1.22
C ASP A 239 -4.81 9.45 1.02
N LEU A 240 -4.98 9.08 -0.23
CA LEU A 240 -5.70 7.89 -0.70
C LEU A 240 -4.79 7.01 -1.58
N ARG A 241 -3.47 7.12 -1.39
CA ARG A 241 -2.51 6.31 -2.15
C ARG A 241 -2.71 4.83 -1.86
N PHE A 242 -2.65 4.02 -2.94
CA PHE A 242 -2.72 2.54 -2.89
C PHE A 242 -4.03 1.97 -2.32
N VAL A 243 -5.01 2.81 -2.01
CA VAL A 243 -6.29 2.38 -1.43
C VAL A 243 -7.15 1.71 -2.50
N ASP A 244 -7.83 0.61 -2.18
CA ASP A 244 -8.84 0.02 -3.07
C ASP A 244 -10.22 0.63 -2.78
N LEU A 245 -10.61 1.52 -3.67
CA LEU A 245 -11.92 2.20 -3.71
C LEU A 245 -12.78 1.68 -4.88
N SER A 246 -12.45 0.52 -5.44
CA SER A 246 -13.19 -0.04 -6.56
C SER A 246 -14.67 -0.22 -6.22
N TYR A 247 -15.55 0.16 -7.16
CA TYR A 247 -17.01 0.17 -7.02
C TYR A 247 -17.56 1.14 -5.95
N ALA A 248 -16.73 1.98 -5.32
CA ALA A 248 -17.20 2.96 -4.35
C ALA A 248 -18.05 4.05 -5.05
N ASN A 249 -18.99 4.64 -4.30
CA ASN A 249 -19.70 5.83 -4.74
C ASN A 249 -19.02 7.07 -4.16
N MET A 250 -18.35 7.82 -5.01
CA MET A 250 -17.66 9.06 -4.68
C MET A 250 -18.20 10.23 -5.51
N SER A 251 -19.42 10.10 -6.06
CA SER A 251 -20.06 11.12 -6.89
C SER A 251 -20.24 12.44 -6.12
N ASN A 252 -19.98 13.56 -6.81
CA ASN A 252 -20.08 14.93 -6.31
C ASN A 252 -19.15 15.26 -5.12
N LEU A 253 -18.17 14.42 -4.79
CA LEU A 253 -17.21 14.73 -3.74
C LEU A 253 -16.19 15.78 -4.19
N ASN A 254 -15.71 16.57 -3.24
CA ASN A 254 -14.58 17.47 -3.47
C ASN A 254 -13.26 16.78 -3.05
N LEU A 255 -12.51 16.32 -4.04
CA LEU A 255 -11.20 15.68 -3.91
C LEU A 255 -10.07 16.59 -4.44
N THR A 256 -10.27 17.90 -4.38
CA THR A 256 -9.25 18.87 -4.82
C THR A 256 -7.92 18.60 -4.11
N GLY A 257 -6.86 18.38 -4.89
CA GLY A 257 -5.51 18.12 -4.37
C GLY A 257 -5.33 16.79 -3.64
N ALA A 258 -6.32 15.89 -3.70
CA ALA A 258 -6.18 14.56 -3.10
C ALA A 258 -5.06 13.77 -3.78
N ASN A 259 -4.33 12.98 -2.99
CA ASN A 259 -3.30 12.08 -3.48
C ASN A 259 -3.91 10.67 -3.66
N LEU A 260 -4.24 10.33 -4.89
CA LEU A 260 -4.83 9.06 -5.30
C LEU A 260 -3.82 8.18 -6.06
N LYS A 261 -2.52 8.47 -5.93
CA LYS A 261 -1.46 7.77 -6.65
C LYS A 261 -1.55 6.26 -6.42
N ALA A 262 -1.59 5.49 -7.52
CA ALA A 262 -1.70 4.04 -7.51
C ALA A 262 -2.93 3.47 -6.77
N ALA A 263 -3.96 4.29 -6.52
CA ALA A 263 -5.23 3.80 -5.98
C ALA A 263 -6.00 2.95 -7.00
N ASN A 264 -6.77 2.00 -6.53
CA ASN A 264 -7.71 1.25 -7.36
C ASN A 264 -9.08 1.93 -7.35
N LEU A 265 -9.41 2.61 -8.43
CA LEU A 265 -10.70 3.26 -8.70
C LEU A 265 -11.46 2.58 -9.84
N ASN A 266 -11.17 1.30 -10.14
CA ASN A 266 -11.89 0.58 -11.18
C ASN A 266 -13.40 0.53 -10.86
N TYR A 267 -14.23 0.88 -11.85
CA TYR A 267 -15.69 0.88 -11.75
C TYR A 267 -16.24 1.80 -10.64
N THR A 268 -15.45 2.76 -10.15
CA THR A 268 -15.89 3.75 -9.15
C THR A 268 -16.85 4.76 -9.79
N MET A 269 -17.88 5.17 -9.05
CA MET A 269 -18.77 6.26 -9.47
C MET A 269 -18.14 7.60 -9.04
N LEU A 270 -17.74 8.42 -10.01
CA LEU A 270 -17.07 9.71 -9.85
C LEU A 270 -17.80 10.84 -10.59
N GLN A 271 -19.11 10.69 -10.84
CA GLN A 271 -19.89 11.69 -11.53
C GLN A 271 -19.88 13.02 -10.77
N GLY A 272 -19.54 14.11 -11.47
CA GLY A 272 -19.50 15.46 -10.90
C GLY A 272 -18.42 15.67 -9.81
N THR A 273 -17.56 14.69 -9.59
CA THR A 273 -16.47 14.80 -8.58
C THR A 273 -15.48 15.87 -8.98
N VAL A 274 -15.04 16.69 -8.01
CA VAL A 274 -14.00 17.71 -8.20
C VAL A 274 -12.63 17.11 -7.87
N LEU A 275 -11.83 16.87 -8.92
CA LEU A 275 -10.48 16.28 -8.86
C LEU A 275 -9.39 17.27 -9.28
N ARG A 276 -9.62 18.58 -9.09
CA ARG A 276 -8.65 19.63 -9.46
C ARG A 276 -7.33 19.40 -8.72
N TYR A 277 -6.21 19.45 -9.45
CA TYR A 277 -4.87 19.25 -8.91
C TYR A 277 -4.65 17.91 -8.20
N ALA A 278 -5.58 16.94 -8.31
CA ALA A 278 -5.40 15.63 -7.72
C ALA A 278 -4.24 14.87 -8.37
N ASP A 279 -3.54 14.09 -7.58
CA ASP A 279 -2.50 13.18 -8.06
C ASP A 279 -3.12 11.80 -8.34
N LEU A 280 -3.39 11.53 -9.62
CA LEU A 280 -3.94 10.28 -10.13
C LEU A 280 -2.88 9.47 -10.91
N ARG A 281 -1.60 9.67 -10.63
CA ARG A 281 -0.54 8.92 -11.31
C ARG A 281 -0.63 7.44 -10.98
N TYR A 282 -0.48 6.58 -12.02
CA TYR A 282 -0.55 5.12 -11.89
C TYR A 282 -1.88 4.57 -11.35
N THR A 283 -2.93 5.38 -11.30
CA THR A 283 -4.25 4.99 -10.78
C THR A 283 -4.96 4.07 -11.76
N TRP A 284 -5.68 3.09 -11.25
CA TRP A 284 -6.56 2.24 -12.03
C TRP A 284 -7.97 2.81 -12.03
N LEU A 285 -8.44 3.30 -13.18
CA LEU A 285 -9.74 3.92 -13.41
C LEU A 285 -10.54 3.17 -14.48
N ASN A 286 -10.23 1.88 -14.75
CA ASN A 286 -10.90 1.14 -15.81
C ASN A 286 -12.38 1.02 -15.51
N GLY A 287 -13.22 1.39 -16.50
CA GLY A 287 -14.68 1.38 -16.36
C GLY A 287 -15.24 2.36 -15.32
N ALA A 288 -14.45 3.28 -14.79
CA ALA A 288 -14.93 4.31 -13.86
C ALA A 288 -15.86 5.30 -14.57
N ASP A 289 -16.87 5.81 -13.86
CA ASP A 289 -17.76 6.84 -14.39
C ASP A 289 -17.35 8.24 -13.88
N LEU A 290 -16.68 8.97 -14.75
CA LEU A 290 -16.19 10.34 -14.54
C LEU A 290 -17.07 11.39 -15.25
N THR A 291 -18.33 11.05 -15.53
CA THR A 291 -19.25 11.97 -16.21
C THR A 291 -19.30 13.32 -15.49
N SER A 292 -19.05 14.41 -16.22
CA SER A 292 -19.02 15.77 -15.70
C SER A 292 -18.02 16.04 -14.57
N ALA A 293 -17.05 15.16 -14.36
CA ALA A 293 -16.01 15.37 -13.35
C ALA A 293 -15.08 16.54 -13.73
N ASP A 294 -14.57 17.25 -12.72
CA ASP A 294 -13.64 18.35 -12.90
C ASP A 294 -12.19 17.90 -12.62
N LEU A 295 -11.47 17.51 -13.65
CA LEU A 295 -10.09 17.02 -13.63
C LEU A 295 -9.06 18.11 -13.99
N ARG A 296 -9.42 19.39 -13.88
CA ARG A 296 -8.51 20.49 -14.26
C ARG A 296 -7.20 20.42 -13.51
N ARG A 297 -6.10 20.37 -14.30
CA ARG A 297 -4.72 20.31 -13.77
C ARG A 297 -4.44 19.06 -12.91
N ALA A 298 -5.27 18.04 -12.98
CA ALA A 298 -4.97 16.75 -12.38
C ALA A 298 -3.79 16.07 -13.08
N SER A 299 -3.04 15.25 -12.35
CA SER A 299 -1.95 14.45 -12.89
C SER A 299 -2.39 13.00 -13.08
N LEU A 300 -2.50 12.53 -14.32
CA LEU A 300 -2.91 11.18 -14.71
C LEU A 300 -1.77 10.43 -15.44
N HIS A 301 -0.51 10.75 -15.13
CA HIS A 301 0.64 10.09 -15.75
C HIS A 301 0.56 8.57 -15.56
N VAL A 302 0.56 7.82 -16.67
CA VAL A 302 0.45 6.35 -16.70
C VAL A 302 -0.80 5.83 -15.98
N ALA A 303 -1.88 6.60 -15.91
CA ALA A 303 -3.17 6.12 -15.39
C ALA A 303 -3.86 5.19 -16.38
N TRP A 304 -4.66 4.26 -15.88
CA TRP A 304 -5.39 3.26 -16.66
C TRP A 304 -6.88 3.62 -16.69
N LEU A 305 -7.37 4.11 -17.83
CA LEU A 305 -8.76 4.58 -18.02
C LEU A 305 -9.51 3.77 -19.08
N ASN A 306 -9.16 2.49 -19.29
CA ASN A 306 -9.79 1.67 -20.32
C ASN A 306 -11.30 1.57 -20.08
N GLY A 307 -12.11 1.95 -21.08
CA GLY A 307 -13.56 1.92 -20.98
C GLY A 307 -14.14 2.90 -19.95
N ALA A 308 -13.37 3.85 -19.43
CA ALA A 308 -13.89 4.88 -18.53
C ALA A 308 -14.84 5.84 -19.23
N ASN A 309 -15.87 6.32 -18.54
CA ASN A 309 -16.80 7.30 -19.05
C ASN A 309 -16.42 8.71 -18.60
N LEU A 310 -15.83 9.50 -19.49
CA LEU A 310 -15.44 10.89 -19.27
C LEU A 310 -16.40 11.90 -19.95
N THR A 311 -17.63 11.50 -20.24
CA THR A 311 -18.59 12.35 -20.93
C THR A 311 -18.78 13.69 -20.21
N GLY A 312 -18.54 14.80 -20.92
CA GLY A 312 -18.68 16.15 -20.37
C GLY A 312 -17.71 16.53 -19.25
N SER A 313 -16.68 15.74 -18.99
CA SER A 313 -15.67 16.05 -17.99
C SER A 313 -14.76 17.21 -18.41
N ASN A 314 -14.17 17.90 -17.45
CA ASN A 314 -13.23 19.00 -17.69
C ASN A 314 -11.80 18.58 -17.35
N LEU A 315 -10.98 18.32 -18.37
CA LEU A 315 -9.57 17.97 -18.27
C LEU A 315 -8.64 19.14 -18.66
N ASN A 316 -9.11 20.38 -18.64
CA ASN A 316 -8.31 21.54 -19.06
C ASN A 316 -6.99 21.63 -18.23
N GLY A 317 -5.85 21.58 -18.92
CA GLY A 317 -4.54 21.60 -18.32
C GLY A 317 -4.15 20.31 -17.58
N ALA A 318 -4.92 19.24 -17.70
CA ALA A 318 -4.57 17.95 -17.11
C ALA A 318 -3.32 17.34 -17.76
N TYR A 319 -2.56 16.55 -16.99
CA TYR A 319 -1.30 15.94 -17.41
C TYR A 319 -1.47 14.41 -17.50
N LEU A 320 -1.58 13.88 -18.74
CA LEU A 320 -1.89 12.49 -19.04
C LEU A 320 -0.81 11.75 -19.88
N PRO A 321 0.51 12.00 -19.69
CA PRO A 321 1.47 11.31 -20.54
C PRO A 321 1.47 9.80 -20.22
N GLY A 322 1.42 8.99 -21.28
CA GLY A 322 1.39 7.53 -21.15
C GLY A 322 0.09 6.97 -20.55
N ALA A 323 -0.93 7.79 -20.32
CA ALA A 323 -2.22 7.29 -19.87
C ALA A 323 -2.90 6.39 -20.92
N ASN A 324 -3.58 5.35 -20.47
CA ASN A 324 -4.30 4.43 -21.35
C ASN A 324 -5.80 4.75 -21.31
N LEU A 325 -6.32 5.34 -22.41
CA LEU A 325 -7.73 5.70 -22.61
C LEU A 325 -8.41 4.83 -23.67
N HIS A 326 -7.93 3.60 -23.89
CA HIS A 326 -8.55 2.68 -24.84
C HIS A 326 -10.04 2.49 -24.50
N ASP A 327 -10.94 2.59 -25.50
CA ASP A 327 -12.39 2.50 -25.33
C ASP A 327 -13.01 3.52 -24.35
N ALA A 328 -12.30 4.56 -23.92
CA ALA A 328 -12.85 5.58 -23.04
C ALA A 328 -13.82 6.49 -23.79
N ASN A 329 -14.94 6.86 -23.15
CA ASN A 329 -15.88 7.80 -23.73
C ASN A 329 -15.54 9.25 -23.36
N LEU A 330 -14.97 10.00 -24.30
CA LEU A 330 -14.59 11.41 -24.17
C LEU A 330 -15.62 12.39 -24.76
N SER A 331 -16.86 11.96 -25.04
CA SER A 331 -17.89 12.78 -25.68
C SER A 331 -18.16 14.07 -24.89
N GLY A 332 -17.90 15.22 -25.49
CA GLY A 332 -18.09 16.52 -24.86
C GLY A 332 -17.06 16.87 -23.76
N ALA A 333 -16.01 16.08 -23.59
CA ALA A 333 -14.95 16.41 -22.66
C ALA A 333 -14.14 17.64 -23.12
N GLU A 334 -13.79 18.52 -22.20
CA GLU A 334 -12.91 19.67 -22.45
C GLU A 334 -11.47 19.33 -22.13
N MET A 335 -10.54 19.50 -23.11
CA MET A 335 -9.15 19.12 -22.97
C MET A 335 -8.16 20.24 -23.40
N ILE A 336 -8.54 21.51 -23.19
CA ILE A 336 -7.71 22.65 -23.56
C ILE A 336 -6.43 22.67 -22.74
N TYR A 337 -5.27 22.76 -23.39
CA TYR A 337 -3.93 22.70 -22.76
C TYR A 337 -3.62 21.40 -22.01
N SER A 338 -4.38 20.33 -22.20
CA SER A 338 -4.00 19.02 -21.65
C SER A 338 -2.79 18.44 -22.39
N TYR A 339 -1.98 17.67 -21.66
CA TYR A 339 -0.75 17.07 -22.19
C TYR A 339 -0.90 15.55 -22.29
N LEU A 340 -0.97 15.03 -23.54
CA LEU A 340 -1.29 13.62 -23.85
C LEU A 340 -0.12 12.86 -24.51
N ARG A 341 1.11 13.28 -24.29
CA ARG A 341 2.25 12.61 -24.95
C ARG A 341 2.29 11.13 -24.59
N TYR A 342 2.32 10.26 -25.62
CA TYR A 342 2.28 8.81 -25.48
C TYR A 342 1.00 8.22 -24.87
N ALA A 343 -0.05 9.01 -24.69
CA ALA A 343 -1.35 8.46 -24.29
C ALA A 343 -1.95 7.60 -25.41
N THR A 344 -2.63 6.52 -25.04
CA THR A 344 -3.36 5.67 -25.97
C THR A 344 -4.82 6.11 -26.02
N LEU A 345 -5.32 6.46 -27.21
CA LEU A 345 -6.68 6.96 -27.48
C LEU A 345 -7.39 6.10 -28.52
N HIS A 346 -7.05 4.82 -28.64
CA HIS A 346 -7.65 3.93 -29.61
C HIS A 346 -9.09 3.66 -29.22
N ASP A 347 -10.02 3.89 -30.15
CA ASP A 347 -11.48 3.77 -29.99
C ASP A 347 -12.08 4.67 -28.86
N ALA A 348 -11.37 5.74 -28.47
CA ALA A 348 -11.81 6.71 -27.47
C ALA A 348 -12.68 7.82 -28.08
#